data_3b038b9f2dbdf8d242b293618340420d
#
_entry.id   3b038b9f2dbdf8d242b293618340420d
#
_cell.length_a   1.000
_cell.length_b   1.000
_cell.length_c   1.000
_cell.angle_alpha   90.00
_cell.angle_beta   90.00
_cell.angle_gamma   90.00
#
_symmetry.space_group_name_H-M   'P 1'
#
loop_
_entity.id
_entity.type
_entity.pdbx_description
1 polymer ?
#
loop_
_entity_poly.entity_id
_entity_poly.type
_entity_poly.pdbx_seq_one_letter_code
_entity_poly.pdbx_strand_id
1 'polypeptide(L)'
;KDGISEEYYENGQLKLREVWANQVKDGLEEIYYVTGQLQHRVTWQGGYKNGTEEKFYANGQPELTGTWALKTKNGPWAEFRENGQLVLTGVYRGGQKQGRWKEYYPNSQLKNNSMFDKDKKQGLFLAYYRNGKLSMKGNYTADKRSGKWEFHRESGAFDRVEIFDDN
;
A
#
# COMPACT_ATOMS: atom_id res chain seq x y z
N LYS A 1 -17.44 9.77 26.31
CA LYS A 1 -16.22 9.04 26.63
C LYS A 1 -15.06 10.00 26.40
N ASP A 2 -14.26 10.21 27.40
CA ASP A 2 -13.06 11.05 27.34
C ASP A 2 -11.91 10.36 28.08
N GLY A 3 -10.68 10.57 27.65
CA GLY A 3 -9.49 9.94 28.17
C GLY A 3 -9.14 8.59 27.53
N ILE A 4 -8.30 7.83 28.19
CA ILE A 4 -7.84 6.52 27.73
C ILE A 4 -8.90 5.46 28.05
N SER A 5 -9.15 4.58 27.10
CA SER A 5 -9.99 3.39 27.23
C SER A 5 -9.18 2.16 26.90
N GLU A 6 -9.28 1.15 27.74
CA GLU A 6 -8.56 -0.12 27.56
C GLU A 6 -9.53 -1.29 27.68
N GLU A 7 -9.31 -2.29 26.84
CA GLU A 7 -9.96 -3.60 26.90
C GLU A 7 -8.89 -4.68 26.99
N TYR A 8 -9.20 -5.74 27.71
CA TYR A 8 -8.26 -6.83 27.95
C TYR A 8 -8.84 -8.16 27.48
N TYR A 9 -8.01 -9.07 27.08
CA TYR A 9 -8.35 -10.46 26.83
C TYR A 9 -8.59 -11.19 28.16
N GLU A 10 -9.24 -12.35 28.10
CA GLU A 10 -9.46 -13.22 29.30
C GLU A 10 -8.16 -13.63 30.00
N ASN A 11 -7.03 -13.70 29.27
CA ASN A 11 -5.71 -13.98 29.82
C ASN A 11 -5.03 -12.77 30.48
N GLY A 12 -5.72 -11.62 30.57
CA GLY A 12 -5.20 -10.37 31.15
C GLY A 12 -4.32 -9.53 30.23
N GLN A 13 -4.06 -9.96 29.01
CA GLN A 13 -3.29 -9.19 28.04
C GLN A 13 -4.13 -8.04 27.48
N LEU A 14 -3.49 -6.89 27.24
CA LEU A 14 -4.14 -5.75 26.57
C LEU A 14 -4.61 -6.15 25.16
N LYS A 15 -5.88 -5.89 24.87
CA LYS A 15 -6.51 -6.16 23.57
C LYS A 15 -6.64 -4.90 22.74
N LEU A 16 -7.07 -3.81 23.37
CA LEU A 16 -7.36 -2.54 22.72
C LEU A 16 -7.00 -1.40 23.68
N ARG A 17 -6.36 -0.37 23.16
CA ARG A 17 -6.16 0.91 23.81
C ARG A 17 -6.58 2.03 22.87
N GLU A 18 -7.39 2.95 23.35
CA GLU A 18 -7.92 4.06 22.58
C GLU A 18 -7.83 5.36 23.39
N VAL A 19 -7.62 6.46 22.70
CA VAL A 19 -7.71 7.80 23.29
C VAL A 19 -8.93 8.52 22.73
N TRP A 20 -9.72 9.11 23.63
CA TRP A 20 -10.97 9.79 23.31
C TRP A 20 -10.97 11.22 23.82
N ALA A 21 -11.55 12.14 23.03
CA ALA A 21 -11.84 13.51 23.42
C ALA A 21 -13.18 13.93 22.83
N ASN A 22 -14.05 14.58 23.64
CA ASN A 22 -15.38 15.02 23.20
C ASN A 22 -16.20 13.91 22.54
N GLN A 23 -16.17 12.68 23.10
CA GLN A 23 -16.90 11.50 22.65
C GLN A 23 -16.46 10.94 21.26
N VAL A 24 -15.40 11.43 20.67
CA VAL A 24 -14.80 10.92 19.44
C VAL A 24 -13.39 10.41 19.69
N LYS A 25 -12.88 9.51 18.84
CA LYS A 25 -11.47 9.08 18.91
C LYS A 25 -10.56 10.26 18.58
N ASP A 26 -9.62 10.55 19.47
CA ASP A 26 -8.65 11.64 19.31
C ASP A 26 -7.34 11.24 19.99
N GLY A 27 -6.38 10.80 19.24
CA GLY A 27 -5.11 10.26 19.70
C GLY A 27 -4.81 8.89 19.12
N LEU A 28 -3.97 8.12 19.83
CA LEU A 28 -3.50 6.82 19.38
C LEU A 28 -4.52 5.71 19.69
N GLU A 29 -4.78 4.86 18.71
CA GLU A 29 -5.47 3.58 18.87
C GLU A 29 -4.46 2.45 18.62
N GLU A 30 -4.43 1.48 19.52
CA GLU A 30 -3.59 0.30 19.46
C GLU A 30 -4.44 -0.95 19.70
N ILE A 31 -4.31 -1.93 18.82
CA ILE A 31 -4.95 -3.25 18.92
C ILE A 31 -3.85 -4.29 19.00
N TYR A 32 -4.02 -5.24 19.88
CA TYR A 32 -3.02 -6.28 20.15
C TYR A 32 -3.60 -7.67 19.87
N TYR A 33 -2.75 -8.58 19.47
CA TYR A 33 -3.06 -10.00 19.46
C TYR A 33 -3.21 -10.56 20.88
N VAL A 34 -3.87 -11.69 21.03
CA VAL A 34 -3.98 -12.40 22.33
C VAL A 34 -2.64 -12.79 22.94
N THR A 35 -1.58 -12.78 22.12
CA THR A 35 -0.17 -13.00 22.54
C THR A 35 0.49 -11.75 23.14
N GLY A 36 -0.20 -10.59 23.10
CA GLY A 36 0.33 -9.30 23.52
C GLY A 36 1.14 -8.55 22.47
N GLN A 37 1.35 -9.12 21.29
CA GLN A 37 2.02 -8.43 20.19
C GLN A 37 1.09 -7.40 19.54
N LEU A 38 1.65 -6.25 19.11
CA LEU A 38 0.91 -5.22 18.42
C LEU A 38 0.40 -5.78 17.08
N GLN A 39 -0.91 -5.62 16.82
CA GLN A 39 -1.58 -5.99 15.59
C GLN A 39 -1.85 -4.78 14.68
N HIS A 40 -2.28 -3.66 15.28
CA HIS A 40 -2.65 -2.47 14.54
C HIS A 40 -2.40 -1.22 15.38
N ARG A 41 -1.89 -0.19 14.75
CA ARG A 41 -1.73 1.13 15.34
C ARG A 41 -2.14 2.20 14.36
N VAL A 42 -2.96 3.16 14.82
CA VAL A 42 -3.41 4.28 13.99
C VAL A 42 -3.65 5.52 14.84
N THR A 43 -3.35 6.68 14.29
CA THR A 43 -3.63 7.96 14.94
C THR A 43 -4.96 8.52 14.44
N TRP A 44 -5.75 9.06 15.38
CA TRP A 44 -7.02 9.70 15.16
C TRP A 44 -6.98 11.17 15.53
N GLN A 45 -7.75 11.99 14.84
CA GLN A 45 -7.99 13.39 15.18
C GLN A 45 -9.45 13.74 14.90
N GLY A 46 -10.18 14.16 15.92
CA GLY A 46 -11.60 14.53 15.80
C GLY A 46 -12.47 13.45 15.17
N GLY A 47 -12.24 12.16 15.48
CA GLY A 47 -12.96 11.02 14.95
C GLY A 47 -12.55 10.55 13.55
N TYR A 48 -11.50 11.13 12.97
CA TYR A 48 -10.97 10.74 11.66
C TYR A 48 -9.53 10.25 11.76
N LYS A 49 -9.17 9.25 10.94
CA LYS A 49 -7.76 8.84 10.81
C LYS A 49 -6.92 10.02 10.31
N ASN A 50 -5.86 10.33 11.03
CA ASN A 50 -4.92 11.40 10.70
C ASN A 50 -3.53 11.06 11.22
N GLY A 51 -2.52 11.02 10.36
CA GLY A 51 -1.18 10.55 10.70
C GLY A 51 -0.90 9.14 10.19
N THR A 52 -0.10 8.37 10.92
CA THR A 52 0.34 7.03 10.51
C THR A 52 -0.68 5.95 10.83
N GLU A 53 -0.76 4.94 9.97
CA GLU A 53 -1.39 3.65 10.20
C GLU A 53 -0.38 2.55 9.95
N GLU A 54 -0.27 1.62 10.88
CA GLU A 54 0.60 0.46 10.80
C GLU A 54 -0.18 -0.78 11.19
N LYS A 55 -0.06 -1.84 10.40
CA LYS A 55 -0.57 -3.16 10.73
C LYS A 55 0.57 -4.16 10.76
N PHE A 56 0.45 -5.14 11.61
CA PHE A 56 1.48 -6.15 11.80
C PHE A 56 0.87 -7.55 11.77
N TYR A 57 1.59 -8.48 11.21
CA TYR A 57 1.32 -9.90 11.33
C TYR A 57 1.58 -10.41 12.75
N ALA A 58 1.06 -11.59 13.08
CA ALA A 58 1.25 -12.22 14.39
C ALA A 58 2.72 -12.54 14.70
N ASN A 59 3.59 -12.62 13.69
CA ASN A 59 5.04 -12.78 13.86
C ASN A 59 5.78 -11.44 14.08
N GLY A 60 5.05 -10.31 14.19
CA GLY A 60 5.59 -8.97 14.41
C GLY A 60 6.10 -8.27 13.15
N GLN A 61 6.10 -8.92 11.99
CA GLN A 61 6.47 -8.28 10.73
C GLN A 61 5.38 -7.30 10.29
N PRO A 62 5.74 -6.16 9.67
CA PRO A 62 4.75 -5.24 9.13
C PRO A 62 3.90 -5.92 8.04
N GLU A 63 2.60 -5.67 8.04
CA GLU A 63 1.64 -6.02 6.99
C GLU A 63 1.36 -4.80 6.10
N LEU A 64 1.24 -3.63 6.73
CA LEU A 64 0.92 -2.38 6.07
C LEU A 64 1.54 -1.21 6.84
N THR A 65 2.06 -0.25 6.09
CA THR A 65 2.37 1.09 6.58
C THR A 65 1.74 2.13 5.66
N GLY A 66 1.08 3.13 6.23
CA GLY A 66 0.39 4.14 5.46
C GLY A 66 0.23 5.46 6.19
N THR A 67 -0.15 6.49 5.46
CA THR A 67 -0.37 7.82 6.01
C THR A 67 -1.75 8.35 5.62
N TRP A 68 -2.39 9.01 6.56
CA TRP A 68 -3.72 9.59 6.44
C TRP A 68 -3.70 11.10 6.72
N ALA A 69 -4.55 11.82 6.03
CA ALA A 69 -4.88 13.20 6.35
C ALA A 69 -6.41 13.30 6.43
N LEU A 70 -6.94 13.46 7.65
CA LEU A 70 -8.37 13.59 7.94
C LEU A 70 -9.25 12.64 7.11
N LYS A 71 -9.17 11.33 7.41
CA LYS A 71 -9.90 10.20 6.76
C LYS A 71 -9.48 9.84 5.34
N THR A 72 -8.57 10.58 4.73
CA THR A 72 -8.15 10.36 3.34
C THR A 72 -6.71 9.85 3.31
N LYS A 73 -6.41 8.78 2.56
CA LYS A 73 -5.03 8.32 2.36
C LYS A 73 -4.21 9.45 1.74
N ASN A 74 -3.09 9.81 2.37
CA ASN A 74 -2.29 10.93 1.89
C ASN A 74 -0.83 10.78 2.34
N GLY A 75 0.05 10.42 1.44
CA GLY A 75 1.45 10.16 1.70
C GLY A 75 1.90 8.75 1.31
N PRO A 76 3.07 8.31 1.80
CA PRO A 76 3.61 6.99 1.51
C PRO A 76 2.67 5.86 1.92
N TRP A 77 2.68 4.78 1.12
CA TRP A 77 1.93 3.55 1.35
C TRP A 77 2.77 2.34 0.97
N ALA A 78 2.83 1.35 1.83
CA ALA A 78 3.51 0.09 1.56
C ALA A 78 2.75 -1.08 2.19
N GLU A 79 2.71 -2.21 1.48
CA GLU A 79 2.13 -3.47 1.93
C GLU A 79 3.17 -4.57 1.83
N PHE A 80 3.17 -5.47 2.80
CA PHE A 80 4.18 -6.51 2.95
C PHE A 80 3.52 -7.88 3.12
N ARG A 81 4.27 -8.93 2.83
CA ARG A 81 3.93 -10.32 3.18
C ARG A 81 4.39 -10.62 4.60
N GLU A 82 3.85 -11.69 5.15
CA GLU A 82 4.19 -12.18 6.50
C GLU A 82 5.69 -12.49 6.69
N ASN A 83 6.41 -12.77 5.61
CA ASN A 83 7.87 -12.92 5.61
C ASN A 83 8.65 -11.60 5.48
N GLY A 84 7.98 -10.44 5.59
CA GLY A 84 8.55 -9.10 5.50
C GLY A 84 8.83 -8.59 4.07
N GLN A 85 8.57 -9.40 3.05
CA GLN A 85 8.81 -8.99 1.66
C GLN A 85 7.75 -7.99 1.19
N LEU A 86 8.18 -6.98 0.46
CA LEU A 86 7.31 -5.96 -0.11
C LEU A 86 6.34 -6.58 -1.15
N VAL A 87 5.06 -6.23 -1.05
CA VAL A 87 4.02 -6.57 -2.04
C VAL A 87 3.84 -5.41 -3.00
N LEU A 88 3.62 -4.22 -2.43
CA LEU A 88 3.43 -3.02 -3.21
C LEU A 88 3.88 -1.77 -2.44
N THR A 89 4.25 -0.72 -3.17
CA THR A 89 4.53 0.59 -2.58
C THR A 89 4.23 1.72 -3.57
N GLY A 90 3.84 2.85 -3.02
CA GLY A 90 3.55 4.06 -3.78
C GLY A 90 3.16 5.23 -2.88
N VAL A 91 2.53 6.22 -3.46
CA VAL A 91 2.07 7.42 -2.75
C VAL A 91 0.61 7.68 -3.08
N TYR A 92 -0.17 7.96 -2.05
CA TYR A 92 -1.50 8.54 -2.18
C TYR A 92 -1.44 10.06 -2.01
N ARG A 93 -2.30 10.77 -2.76
CA ARG A 93 -2.56 12.18 -2.56
C ARG A 93 -4.07 12.41 -2.64
N GLY A 94 -4.65 12.92 -1.56
CA GLY A 94 -6.10 13.12 -1.50
C GLY A 94 -6.93 11.87 -1.74
N GLY A 95 -6.47 10.70 -1.27
CA GLY A 95 -7.14 9.40 -1.44
C GLY A 95 -6.84 8.68 -2.75
N GLN A 96 -6.17 9.33 -3.70
CA GLN A 96 -5.90 8.81 -5.03
C GLN A 96 -4.42 8.43 -5.21
N LYS A 97 -4.16 7.35 -5.94
CA LYS A 97 -2.79 6.97 -6.34
C LYS A 97 -2.16 8.07 -7.18
N GLN A 98 -0.94 8.45 -6.83
CA GLN A 98 -0.19 9.49 -7.50
C GLN A 98 1.26 9.06 -7.72
N GLY A 99 1.84 9.41 -8.88
CA GLY A 99 3.23 9.13 -9.19
C GLY A 99 3.51 7.63 -9.36
N ARG A 100 4.70 7.22 -8.96
CA ARG A 100 5.21 5.87 -9.19
C ARG A 100 4.66 4.86 -8.18
N TRP A 101 4.09 3.76 -8.69
CA TRP A 101 3.66 2.59 -7.94
C TRP A 101 4.42 1.35 -8.40
N LYS A 102 4.91 0.56 -7.45
CA LYS A 102 5.66 -0.67 -7.70
C LYS A 102 4.95 -1.85 -7.04
N GLU A 103 4.82 -2.94 -7.76
CA GLU A 103 4.39 -4.24 -7.24
C GLU A 103 5.52 -5.25 -7.35
N TYR A 104 5.56 -6.22 -6.43
CA TYR A 104 6.60 -7.22 -6.35
C TYR A 104 6.04 -8.64 -6.33
N TYR A 105 6.75 -9.55 -6.96
CA TYR A 105 6.50 -10.98 -6.88
C TYR A 105 6.86 -11.55 -5.48
N PRO A 106 6.38 -12.79 -5.15
CA PRO A 106 6.78 -13.45 -3.89
C PRO A 106 8.28 -13.73 -3.75
N ASN A 107 9.04 -13.72 -4.83
CA ASN A 107 10.51 -13.83 -4.82
C ASN A 107 11.22 -12.46 -4.73
N SER A 108 10.52 -11.41 -4.34
CA SER A 108 11.00 -10.02 -4.22
C SER A 108 11.41 -9.36 -5.55
N GLN A 109 11.27 -10.03 -6.68
CA GLN A 109 11.50 -9.40 -7.97
C GLN A 109 10.40 -8.39 -8.29
N LEU A 110 10.76 -7.27 -8.91
CA LEU A 110 9.81 -6.27 -9.36
C LEU A 110 8.86 -6.91 -10.40
N LYS A 111 7.55 -6.84 -10.14
CA LYS A 111 6.51 -7.33 -11.05
C LYS A 111 6.10 -6.27 -12.05
N ASN A 112 5.82 -5.07 -11.55
CA ASN A 112 5.54 -3.92 -12.40
C ASN A 112 5.91 -2.59 -11.74
N ASN A 113 6.08 -1.59 -12.58
CA ASN A 113 6.30 -0.20 -12.22
C ASN A 113 5.36 0.64 -13.08
N SER A 114 4.39 1.25 -12.45
CA SER A 114 3.33 2.03 -13.10
C SER A 114 3.38 3.47 -12.62
N MET A 115 3.13 4.41 -13.52
CA MET A 115 2.88 5.80 -13.16
C MET A 115 1.37 6.03 -13.09
N PHE A 116 0.95 6.78 -12.06
CA PHE A 116 -0.46 7.13 -11.82
C PHE A 116 -0.62 8.64 -11.71
N ASP A 117 -1.72 9.14 -12.24
CA ASP A 117 -2.27 10.46 -11.97
C ASP A 117 -3.74 10.30 -11.60
N LYS A 118 -4.08 10.62 -10.33
CA LYS A 118 -5.44 10.52 -9.77
C LYS A 118 -6.10 9.16 -10.04
N ASP A 119 -5.46 8.08 -9.59
CA ASP A 119 -5.84 6.67 -9.76
C ASP A 119 -5.74 6.11 -11.18
N LYS A 120 -5.57 6.94 -12.20
CA LYS A 120 -5.43 6.51 -13.59
C LYS A 120 -3.97 6.26 -13.95
N LYS A 121 -3.70 5.16 -14.62
CA LYS A 121 -2.36 4.92 -15.20
C LYS A 121 -2.07 6.01 -16.24
N GLN A 122 -0.94 6.67 -16.07
CA GLN A 122 -0.51 7.79 -16.89
C GLN A 122 1.01 7.76 -17.08
N GLY A 123 1.49 7.68 -18.34
CA GLY A 123 2.91 7.64 -18.65
C GLY A 123 3.50 6.22 -18.61
N LEU A 124 4.78 6.11 -18.35
CA LEU A 124 5.56 4.88 -18.50
C LEU A 124 5.06 3.74 -17.62
N PHE A 125 4.90 2.58 -18.25
CA PHE A 125 4.63 1.30 -17.61
C PHE A 125 5.73 0.30 -17.96
N LEU A 126 6.23 -0.41 -16.96
CA LEU A 126 7.18 -1.50 -17.10
C LEU A 126 6.64 -2.72 -16.35
N ALA A 127 6.63 -3.88 -17.00
CA ALA A 127 6.35 -5.14 -16.34
C ALA A 127 7.50 -6.13 -16.57
N TYR A 128 7.67 -7.02 -15.61
CA TYR A 128 8.77 -7.97 -15.58
C TYR A 128 8.26 -9.39 -15.33
N TYR A 129 8.98 -10.36 -15.80
CA TYR A 129 8.80 -11.77 -15.43
C TYR A 129 9.35 -12.03 -14.02
N ARG A 130 9.00 -13.19 -13.46
CA ARG A 130 9.52 -13.64 -12.13
C ARG A 130 11.04 -13.80 -12.08
N ASN A 131 11.68 -13.97 -13.23
CA ASN A 131 13.15 -14.04 -13.36
C ASN A 131 13.81 -12.65 -13.46
N GLY A 132 13.02 -11.55 -13.30
CA GLY A 132 13.48 -10.17 -13.34
C GLY A 132 13.67 -9.58 -14.73
N LYS A 133 13.48 -10.36 -15.79
CA LYS A 133 13.60 -9.86 -17.17
C LYS A 133 12.36 -9.08 -17.56
N LEU A 134 12.54 -8.04 -18.38
CA LEU A 134 11.45 -7.22 -18.90
C LEU A 134 10.48 -8.10 -19.70
N SER A 135 9.18 -8.00 -19.42
CA SER A 135 8.11 -8.67 -20.19
C SER A 135 7.41 -7.72 -21.14
N MET A 136 7.14 -6.49 -20.69
CA MET A 136 6.55 -5.47 -21.55
C MET A 136 6.88 -4.05 -21.06
N LYS A 137 6.88 -3.13 -22.00
CA LYS A 137 7.10 -1.71 -21.76
C LYS A 137 6.25 -0.88 -22.73
N GLY A 138 5.64 0.18 -22.23
CA GLY A 138 4.85 1.13 -23.03
C GLY A 138 4.36 2.29 -22.21
N ASN A 139 3.44 3.05 -22.76
CA ASN A 139 2.82 4.16 -22.06
C ASN A 139 1.32 3.96 -21.92
N TYR A 140 0.78 4.51 -20.84
CA TYR A 140 -0.65 4.68 -20.63
C TYR A 140 -1.04 6.14 -20.71
N THR A 141 -2.20 6.40 -21.28
CA THR A 141 -2.91 7.67 -21.21
C THR A 141 -4.30 7.40 -20.65
N ALA A 142 -4.57 7.88 -19.44
CA ALA A 142 -5.85 7.69 -18.73
C ALA A 142 -6.36 6.24 -18.74
N ASP A 143 -5.51 5.28 -18.31
CA ASP A 143 -5.74 3.82 -18.25
C ASP A 143 -5.76 3.09 -19.60
N LYS A 144 -5.69 3.79 -20.72
CA LYS A 144 -5.59 3.17 -22.05
C LYS A 144 -4.12 3.05 -22.46
N ARG A 145 -3.75 1.95 -23.12
CA ARG A 145 -2.43 1.85 -23.78
C ARG A 145 -2.35 2.88 -24.88
N SER A 146 -1.22 3.57 -24.98
CA SER A 146 -0.96 4.58 -26.01
C SER A 146 0.43 4.44 -26.61
N GLY A 147 0.55 4.77 -27.89
CA GLY A 147 1.80 4.74 -28.63
C GLY A 147 2.43 3.35 -28.72
N LYS A 148 3.74 3.32 -28.74
CA LYS A 148 4.53 2.09 -28.93
C LYS A 148 4.59 1.25 -27.67
N TRP A 149 4.25 -0.06 -27.78
CA TRP A 149 4.43 -1.08 -26.78
C TRP A 149 5.40 -2.16 -27.26
N GLU A 150 6.39 -2.48 -26.43
CA GLU A 150 7.37 -3.53 -26.67
C GLU A 150 7.07 -4.73 -25.77
N PHE A 151 7.11 -5.93 -26.36
CA PHE A 151 6.91 -7.19 -25.66
C PHE A 151 8.15 -8.06 -25.79
N HIS A 152 8.47 -8.77 -24.71
CA HIS A 152 9.63 -9.65 -24.62
C HIS A 152 9.19 -11.02 -24.12
N ARG A 153 9.92 -12.05 -24.51
CA ARG A 153 9.77 -13.42 -24.01
C ARG A 153 10.42 -13.57 -22.65
N GLU A 154 10.07 -14.58 -21.89
CA GLU A 154 10.67 -14.86 -20.59
C GLU A 154 12.18 -15.12 -20.65
N SER A 155 12.69 -15.55 -21.80
CA SER A 155 14.14 -15.59 -22.08
C SER A 155 14.83 -14.22 -22.05
N GLY A 156 14.05 -13.14 -22.15
CA GLY A 156 14.50 -11.77 -22.33
C GLY A 156 14.64 -11.35 -23.78
N ALA A 157 14.46 -12.26 -24.73
CA ALA A 157 14.50 -11.94 -26.15
C ALA A 157 13.31 -11.05 -26.53
N PHE A 158 13.57 -10.09 -27.43
CA PHE A 158 12.50 -9.29 -28.02
C PHE A 158 11.49 -10.21 -28.74
N ASP A 159 10.19 -9.91 -28.59
CA ASP A 159 9.11 -10.66 -29.23
C ASP A 159 8.44 -9.82 -30.33
N ARG A 160 7.81 -8.72 -29.96
CA ARG A 160 7.08 -7.87 -30.90
C ARG A 160 6.88 -6.44 -30.40
N VAL A 161 6.44 -5.60 -31.33
CA VAL A 161 5.90 -4.26 -31.07
C VAL A 161 4.41 -4.24 -31.44
N GLU A 162 3.64 -3.55 -30.65
CA GLU A 162 2.26 -3.16 -30.96
C GLU A 162 2.15 -1.64 -30.85
N ILE A 163 1.37 -1.04 -31.73
CA ILE A 163 1.07 0.39 -31.72
C ILE A 163 -0.41 0.57 -31.34
N PHE A 164 -0.65 1.40 -30.34
CA PHE A 164 -2.00 1.75 -29.87
C PHE A 164 -2.27 3.21 -30.20
N ASP A 165 -3.42 3.46 -30.85
CA ASP A 165 -3.85 4.81 -31.17
C ASP A 165 -4.22 5.58 -29.88
N ASP A 166 -3.90 6.85 -29.86
CA ASP A 166 -4.22 7.76 -28.74
C ASP A 166 -5.70 8.26 -28.83
N ASN A 167 -6.66 7.33 -28.93
CA ASN A 167 -8.10 7.65 -28.98
C ASN A 167 -8.74 7.77 -27.60
#